data_bdf170d120172c3d69c46c16e9231bb6
#
_entry.id   bdf170d120172c3d69c46c16e9231bb6
#
_cell.length_a   1.000
_cell.length_b   1.000
_cell.length_c   1.000
_cell.angle_alpha   90.00
_cell.angle_beta   90.00
_cell.angle_gamma   90.00
#
_symmetry.space_group_name_H-M   'P 1'
#
loop_
_entity.id
_entity.type
_entity.pdbx_description
1 polymer ?
#
loop_
_entity_poly.entity_id
_entity_poly.type
_entity_poly.pdbx_seq_one_letter_code
_entity_poly.pdbx_strand_id
1 'polypeptide(L)'
;MTGTRYPRDLRGYGRNPPHPQWPGNARVAVQFVVNFEEGSENNILHGDPASEAFLSDVLGAQPWPGQRHANIESMFEYGSRAGFWRLWRIFTERKLPTTVFGVATALKRNPEVVAAMKEAGWDIASHSLKWIEHKDMTEAQERAEIAEAIRVHTAATGSRPLGWYTGRSSINTNRLVMEEGGFLYLSDSYADDLPYWVRGASGKQLVIPYTLDANDMRFINPQGFAEGEQFYTYLKDAFDVLYAEGESAPKMMSVGLHCRLAGRPGRAAGLIRFLDYIGKHKRVWVPTRLQIAQHWHDKLAHLAADAFEIG
;
A
#
# COMPACT_ATOMS: atom_id res chain seq x y z
N MET A 1 12.30 -3.27 39.47
CA MET A 1 12.09 -4.06 38.23
C MET A 1 11.45 -3.15 37.21
N THR A 2 12.23 -2.60 36.31
CA THR A 2 11.71 -1.84 35.15
C THR A 2 11.13 -2.88 34.18
N GLY A 3 9.84 -3.17 34.34
CA GLY A 3 9.13 -4.03 33.41
C GLY A 3 9.20 -3.42 32.02
N THR A 4 9.87 -4.10 31.10
CA THR A 4 9.86 -3.73 29.69
C THR A 4 8.38 -3.68 29.23
N ARG A 5 7.94 -2.51 28.82
CA ARG A 5 6.58 -2.32 28.29
C ARG A 5 6.38 -3.29 27.13
N TYR A 6 5.22 -3.95 27.07
CA TYR A 6 4.88 -4.82 25.95
C TYR A 6 4.88 -4.01 24.64
N PRO A 7 5.63 -4.44 23.61
CA PRO A 7 5.95 -3.58 22.45
C PRO A 7 4.82 -3.48 21.41
N ARG A 8 3.63 -4.05 21.69
CA ARG A 8 2.50 -4.05 20.74
C ARG A 8 1.29 -3.35 21.36
N ASP A 9 0.60 -2.53 20.56
CA ASP A 9 -0.71 -2.02 20.94
C ASP A 9 -1.80 -3.05 20.57
N LEU A 10 -2.41 -3.62 21.59
CA LEU A 10 -3.54 -4.56 21.44
C LEU A 10 -4.88 -3.92 21.84
N ARG A 11 -4.92 -2.63 22.11
CA ARG A 11 -6.11 -1.89 22.53
C ARG A 11 -6.69 -1.02 21.44
N GLY A 12 -5.82 -0.35 20.64
CA GLY A 12 -6.21 0.62 19.63
C GLY A 12 -7.22 1.64 20.19
N TYR A 13 -8.22 1.99 19.41
CA TYR A 13 -9.31 2.87 19.85
C TYR A 13 -10.38 2.18 20.74
N GLY A 14 -10.36 0.86 20.85
CA GLY A 14 -11.31 0.10 21.66
C GLY A 14 -12.76 0.26 21.18
N ARG A 15 -13.70 0.27 22.15
CA ARG A 15 -15.14 0.32 21.83
C ARG A 15 -15.66 1.66 21.32
N ASN A 16 -14.89 2.71 21.44
CA ASN A 16 -15.30 4.07 21.10
C ASN A 16 -14.28 4.69 20.13
N PRO A 17 -14.23 4.24 18.87
CA PRO A 17 -13.34 4.81 17.87
C PRO A 17 -13.69 6.29 17.62
N PRO A 18 -12.71 7.15 17.33
CA PRO A 18 -12.99 8.55 17.03
C PRO A 18 -13.81 8.67 15.77
N HIS A 19 -14.69 9.68 15.71
CA HIS A 19 -15.39 10.01 14.49
C HIS A 19 -14.40 10.74 13.55
N PRO A 20 -14.10 10.19 12.37
CA PRO A 20 -13.05 10.73 11.48
C PRO A 20 -13.45 12.02 10.76
N GLN A 21 -14.70 12.43 10.81
CA GLN A 21 -15.23 13.64 10.18
C GLN A 21 -14.92 13.71 8.67
N TRP A 22 -15.06 12.59 7.97
CA TRP A 22 -14.75 12.51 6.55
C TRP A 22 -15.46 13.60 5.72
N PRO A 23 -14.83 14.16 4.68
CA PRO A 23 -15.45 15.13 3.78
C PRO A 23 -16.81 14.65 3.25
N GLY A 24 -17.76 15.58 3.12
CA GLY A 24 -19.12 15.27 2.66
C GLY A 24 -19.93 14.40 3.61
N ASN A 25 -19.56 14.32 4.89
CA ASN A 25 -20.16 13.40 5.86
C ASN A 25 -20.15 11.96 5.36
N ALA A 26 -19.06 11.54 4.74
CA ALA A 26 -18.93 10.20 4.19
C ALA A 26 -19.00 9.15 5.32
N ARG A 27 -19.69 8.04 5.03
CA ARG A 27 -19.79 6.87 5.90
C ARG A 27 -18.53 6.02 5.83
N VAL A 28 -17.90 6.01 4.66
CA VAL A 28 -16.66 5.27 4.43
C VAL A 28 -15.75 6.05 3.50
N ALA A 29 -14.45 6.04 3.81
CA ALA A 29 -13.40 6.49 2.92
C ALA A 29 -12.82 5.26 2.21
N VAL A 30 -13.07 5.08 0.92
CA VAL A 30 -12.53 3.96 0.12
C VAL A 30 -11.33 4.45 -0.64
N GLN A 31 -10.15 3.89 -0.38
CA GLN A 31 -8.93 4.29 -1.06
C GLN A 31 -8.31 3.10 -1.81
N PHE A 32 -7.81 3.38 -3.00
CA PHE A 32 -7.20 2.42 -3.89
C PHE A 32 -5.69 2.61 -3.94
N VAL A 33 -4.97 1.51 -3.82
CA VAL A 33 -3.51 1.50 -3.94
C VAL A 33 -3.11 0.59 -5.08
N VAL A 34 -2.36 1.14 -6.03
CA VAL A 34 -1.68 0.38 -7.07
C VAL A 34 -0.23 0.18 -6.67
N ASN A 35 0.17 -1.05 -6.41
CA ASN A 35 1.57 -1.40 -6.18
C ASN A 35 2.26 -1.50 -7.53
N PHE A 36 3.28 -0.65 -7.76
CA PHE A 36 4.12 -0.68 -8.94
C PHE A 36 5.50 -1.20 -8.55
N GLU A 37 5.73 -2.49 -8.82
CA GLU A 37 6.88 -3.27 -8.33
C GLU A 37 7.71 -3.84 -9.48
N GLU A 38 7.19 -3.76 -10.70
CA GLU A 38 7.70 -4.43 -11.89
C GLU A 38 9.12 -4.00 -12.26
N GLY A 39 10.04 -4.96 -12.25
CA GLY A 39 11.47 -4.73 -12.45
C GLY A 39 12.24 -4.38 -11.17
N SER A 40 11.63 -4.58 -10.00
CA SER A 40 12.27 -4.38 -8.68
C SER A 40 12.22 -5.61 -7.79
N GLU A 41 11.66 -6.69 -8.29
CA GLU A 41 11.66 -8.02 -7.67
C GLU A 41 13.07 -8.58 -7.52
N ASN A 42 13.24 -9.60 -6.67
CA ASN A 42 14.49 -10.33 -6.57
C ASN A 42 14.90 -10.88 -7.95
N ASN A 43 16.08 -10.49 -8.40
CA ASN A 43 16.64 -10.97 -9.68
C ASN A 43 18.17 -10.87 -9.66
N ILE A 44 18.84 -11.88 -10.18
CA ILE A 44 20.31 -11.86 -10.31
C ILE A 44 20.82 -10.68 -11.15
N LEU A 45 20.01 -10.17 -12.10
CA LEU A 45 20.32 -8.95 -12.85
C LEU A 45 20.36 -7.68 -11.98
N HIS A 46 19.76 -7.75 -10.80
CA HIS A 46 19.74 -6.68 -9.81
C HIS A 46 20.74 -6.89 -8.67
N GLY A 47 21.60 -7.92 -8.77
CA GLY A 47 22.59 -8.29 -7.76
C GLY A 47 22.02 -9.16 -6.63
N ASP A 48 20.81 -9.69 -6.77
CA ASP A 48 20.20 -10.57 -5.77
C ASP A 48 20.71 -12.01 -5.91
N PRO A 49 20.71 -12.80 -4.82
CA PRO A 49 21.28 -14.15 -4.86
C PRO A 49 20.41 -15.17 -5.63
N ALA A 50 19.13 -14.85 -5.86
CA ALA A 50 18.17 -15.74 -6.50
C ALA A 50 17.08 -14.94 -7.23
N SER A 51 16.28 -15.63 -8.05
CA SER A 51 15.07 -15.09 -8.65
C SER A 51 13.96 -14.90 -7.61
N GLU A 52 12.95 -14.07 -7.91
CA GLU A 52 11.73 -13.97 -7.12
C GLU A 52 10.87 -15.23 -7.25
N ALA A 53 10.06 -15.50 -6.23
CA ALA A 53 9.04 -16.54 -6.23
C ALA A 53 7.74 -16.09 -5.54
N PHE A 54 7.84 -15.04 -4.73
CA PHE A 54 6.71 -14.54 -3.94
C PHE A 54 5.70 -13.78 -4.82
N LEU A 55 4.43 -13.90 -4.51
CA LEU A 55 3.32 -13.29 -5.26
C LEU A 55 3.35 -13.60 -6.77
N SER A 56 3.47 -14.90 -7.09
CA SER A 56 3.60 -15.43 -8.45
C SER A 56 2.42 -16.32 -8.85
N ASP A 57 1.92 -16.16 -10.08
CA ASP A 57 0.97 -17.09 -10.70
C ASP A 57 1.62 -18.43 -11.10
N VAL A 58 2.93 -18.57 -10.98
CA VAL A 58 3.64 -19.84 -11.19
C VAL A 58 3.42 -20.71 -9.96
N LEU A 59 2.58 -21.72 -10.10
CA LEU A 59 2.20 -22.60 -9.00
C LEU A 59 3.43 -23.29 -8.39
N GLY A 60 3.59 -23.15 -7.06
CA GLY A 60 4.71 -23.76 -6.34
C GLY A 60 6.07 -23.16 -6.66
N ALA A 61 6.10 -21.92 -7.21
CA ALA A 61 7.36 -21.25 -7.52
C ALA A 61 8.35 -21.29 -6.35
N GLN A 62 9.59 -21.62 -6.67
CA GLN A 62 10.72 -21.54 -5.73
C GLN A 62 11.76 -20.57 -6.29
N PRO A 63 12.50 -19.85 -5.42
CA PRO A 63 13.63 -19.06 -5.88
C PRO A 63 14.69 -19.95 -6.56
N TRP A 64 15.25 -19.47 -7.66
CA TRP A 64 16.35 -20.14 -8.37
C TRP A 64 17.67 -19.47 -8.00
N PRO A 65 18.49 -20.06 -7.11
CA PRO A 65 19.78 -19.49 -6.71
C PRO A 65 20.72 -19.34 -7.91
N GLY A 66 21.29 -18.14 -8.08
CA GLY A 66 22.26 -17.84 -9.13
C GLY A 66 21.71 -17.90 -10.56
N GLN A 67 20.40 -18.01 -10.74
CA GLN A 67 19.78 -18.16 -12.06
C GLN A 67 18.59 -17.20 -12.25
N ARG A 68 18.37 -16.80 -13.51
CA ARG A 68 17.15 -16.10 -13.91
C ARG A 68 15.98 -17.08 -14.04
N HIS A 69 14.79 -16.60 -13.70
CA HIS A 69 13.56 -17.34 -13.87
C HIS A 69 12.66 -16.64 -14.91
N ALA A 70 12.81 -16.99 -16.18
CA ALA A 70 12.17 -16.30 -17.31
C ALA A 70 10.63 -16.20 -17.19
N ASN A 71 9.95 -17.22 -16.64
CA ASN A 71 8.49 -17.18 -16.46
C ASN A 71 8.10 -16.13 -15.40
N ILE A 72 8.84 -16.03 -14.31
CA ILE A 72 8.62 -15.00 -13.27
C ILE A 72 8.88 -13.61 -13.87
N GLU A 73 10.03 -13.41 -14.53
CA GLU A 73 10.36 -12.15 -15.20
C GLU A 73 9.24 -11.72 -16.17
N SER A 74 8.77 -12.64 -17.01
CA SER A 74 7.70 -12.39 -17.98
C SER A 74 6.36 -12.02 -17.31
N MET A 75 6.08 -12.52 -16.10
CA MET A 75 4.91 -12.13 -15.32
C MET A 75 5.02 -10.69 -14.82
N PHE A 76 6.18 -10.29 -14.32
CA PHE A 76 6.43 -8.89 -13.94
C PHE A 76 6.41 -7.98 -15.18
N GLU A 77 7.02 -8.38 -16.29
CA GLU A 77 6.92 -7.65 -17.56
C GLU A 77 5.48 -7.42 -18.00
N TYR A 78 4.58 -8.41 -17.85
CA TYR A 78 3.16 -8.22 -18.13
C TYR A 78 2.57 -7.09 -17.29
N GLY A 79 2.89 -7.01 -16.00
CA GLY A 79 2.44 -5.96 -15.11
C GLY A 79 2.81 -4.57 -15.64
N SER A 80 4.05 -4.40 -16.05
CA SER A 80 4.56 -3.14 -16.62
C SER A 80 3.99 -2.84 -18.01
N ARG A 81 3.95 -3.85 -18.91
CA ARG A 81 3.61 -3.68 -20.33
C ARG A 81 2.11 -3.58 -20.62
N ALA A 82 1.28 -4.25 -19.81
CA ALA A 82 -0.15 -4.35 -20.05
C ALA A 82 -1.00 -4.06 -18.82
N GLY A 83 -0.62 -4.60 -17.66
CA GLY A 83 -1.40 -4.54 -16.42
C GLY A 83 -1.56 -3.13 -15.89
N PHE A 84 -0.46 -2.39 -15.77
CA PHE A 84 -0.47 -0.98 -15.38
C PHE A 84 -1.41 -0.15 -16.27
N TRP A 85 -1.26 -0.25 -17.56
CA TRP A 85 -2.05 0.55 -18.51
C TRP A 85 -3.54 0.22 -18.47
N ARG A 86 -3.91 -1.02 -18.15
CA ARG A 86 -5.30 -1.38 -17.91
C ARG A 86 -5.84 -0.74 -16.64
N LEU A 87 -5.13 -0.83 -15.53
CA LEU A 87 -5.51 -0.17 -14.28
C LEU A 87 -5.57 1.35 -14.45
N TRP A 88 -4.56 1.94 -15.10
CA TRP A 88 -4.52 3.37 -15.38
C TRP A 88 -5.79 3.84 -16.11
N ARG A 89 -6.20 3.16 -17.20
CA ARG A 89 -7.45 3.49 -17.91
C ARG A 89 -8.68 3.31 -17.02
N ILE A 90 -8.78 2.22 -16.29
CA ILE A 90 -9.93 1.94 -15.41
C ILE A 90 -10.15 3.09 -14.41
N PHE A 91 -9.11 3.59 -13.79
CA PHE A 91 -9.20 4.66 -12.81
C PHE A 91 -9.35 6.06 -13.44
N THR A 92 -8.60 6.36 -14.50
CA THR A 92 -8.64 7.67 -15.15
C THR A 92 -9.96 7.91 -15.87
N GLU A 93 -10.53 6.93 -16.57
CA GLU A 93 -11.84 7.02 -17.21
C GLU A 93 -12.97 7.28 -16.19
N ARG A 94 -12.81 6.77 -14.96
CA ARG A 94 -13.74 7.02 -13.84
C ARG A 94 -13.41 8.25 -13.02
N LYS A 95 -12.30 8.94 -13.33
CA LYS A 95 -11.78 10.10 -12.58
C LYS A 95 -11.59 9.80 -11.09
N LEU A 96 -11.15 8.59 -10.75
CA LEU A 96 -10.94 8.15 -9.39
C LEU A 96 -9.50 8.44 -8.95
N PRO A 97 -9.32 9.14 -7.81
CA PRO A 97 -8.02 9.30 -7.19
C PRO A 97 -7.40 7.95 -6.81
N THR A 98 -6.09 7.84 -6.95
CA THR A 98 -5.36 6.60 -6.67
C THR A 98 -4.03 6.93 -6.01
N THR A 99 -3.63 6.13 -5.02
CA THR A 99 -2.26 6.14 -4.51
C THR A 99 -1.47 5.04 -5.20
N VAL A 100 -0.25 5.33 -5.57
CA VAL A 100 0.72 4.33 -6.03
C VAL A 100 1.71 4.07 -4.91
N PHE A 101 1.90 2.83 -4.52
CA PHE A 101 3.10 2.40 -3.81
C PHE A 101 4.13 2.04 -4.87
N GLY A 102 5.05 2.98 -5.14
CA GLY A 102 6.04 2.85 -6.19
C GLY A 102 7.40 2.41 -5.63
N VAL A 103 7.86 1.22 -6.03
CA VAL A 103 9.22 0.79 -5.71
C VAL A 103 10.21 1.66 -6.48
N ALA A 104 11.15 2.30 -5.81
CA ALA A 104 11.99 3.34 -6.40
C ALA A 104 12.75 2.88 -7.65
N THR A 105 13.28 1.65 -7.65
CA THR A 105 13.98 1.10 -8.83
C THR A 105 13.02 0.73 -9.96
N ALA A 106 11.76 0.38 -9.69
CA ALA A 106 10.74 0.18 -10.71
C ALA A 106 10.37 1.51 -11.39
N LEU A 107 10.12 2.56 -10.60
CA LEU A 107 9.87 3.90 -11.11
C LEU A 107 11.03 4.40 -12.00
N LYS A 108 12.27 4.22 -11.55
CA LYS A 108 13.46 4.60 -12.32
C LYS A 108 13.55 3.87 -13.68
N ARG A 109 13.12 2.60 -13.73
CA ARG A 109 13.20 1.79 -14.96
C ARG A 109 12.10 2.10 -15.97
N ASN A 110 10.99 2.72 -15.54
CA ASN A 110 9.86 3.00 -16.41
C ASN A 110 9.38 4.46 -16.31
N PRO A 111 10.11 5.42 -16.88
CA PRO A 111 9.75 6.84 -16.83
C PRO A 111 8.41 7.16 -17.52
N GLU A 112 7.97 6.37 -18.50
CA GLU A 112 6.69 6.56 -19.18
C GLU A 112 5.51 6.29 -18.21
N VAL A 113 5.60 5.24 -17.41
CA VAL A 113 4.63 4.93 -16.37
C VAL A 113 4.58 6.05 -15.32
N VAL A 114 5.73 6.56 -14.90
CA VAL A 114 5.81 7.70 -13.96
C VAL A 114 5.14 8.94 -14.55
N ALA A 115 5.38 9.24 -15.83
CA ALA A 115 4.73 10.36 -16.50
C ALA A 115 3.21 10.21 -16.51
N ALA A 116 2.69 9.01 -16.80
CA ALA A 116 1.26 8.71 -16.80
C ALA A 116 0.63 8.82 -15.38
N MET A 117 1.34 8.40 -14.33
CA MET A 117 0.89 8.58 -12.94
C MET A 117 0.76 10.06 -12.59
N LYS A 118 1.75 10.88 -13.00
CA LYS A 118 1.76 12.34 -12.77
C LYS A 118 0.65 13.03 -13.57
N GLU A 119 0.45 12.67 -14.83
CA GLU A 119 -0.64 13.17 -15.69
C GLU A 119 -2.01 12.89 -15.08
N ALA A 120 -2.19 11.71 -14.50
CA ALA A 120 -3.41 11.33 -13.80
C ALA A 120 -3.58 12.00 -12.43
N GLY A 121 -2.58 12.75 -11.93
CA GLY A 121 -2.61 13.37 -10.61
C GLY A 121 -2.59 12.36 -9.46
N TRP A 122 -2.01 11.18 -9.67
CA TRP A 122 -1.93 10.14 -8.65
C TRP A 122 -0.91 10.49 -7.58
N ASP A 123 -1.19 10.11 -6.34
CA ASP A 123 -0.26 10.20 -5.23
C ASP A 123 0.78 9.08 -5.34
N ILE A 124 2.06 9.43 -5.51
CA ILE A 124 3.14 8.44 -5.62
C ILE A 124 3.90 8.39 -4.29
N ALA A 125 3.54 7.44 -3.45
CA ALA A 125 4.22 7.13 -2.20
C ALA A 125 5.37 6.13 -2.41
N SER A 126 6.31 6.10 -1.49
CA SER A 126 7.43 5.15 -1.55
C SER A 126 6.97 3.72 -1.26
N HIS A 127 7.55 2.77 -1.98
CA HIS A 127 7.49 1.33 -1.68
C HIS A 127 8.91 0.76 -1.52
N SER A 128 9.77 1.47 -0.76
CA SER A 128 11.18 1.15 -0.57
C SER A 128 12.02 1.26 -1.86
N LEU A 129 13.29 0.86 -1.80
CA LEU A 129 14.22 0.90 -2.93
C LEU A 129 13.99 -0.25 -3.91
N LYS A 130 13.90 -1.47 -3.35
CA LYS A 130 13.65 -2.73 -4.05
C LYS A 130 12.52 -3.50 -3.37
N TRP A 131 11.87 -4.38 -4.10
CA TRP A 131 10.82 -5.23 -3.54
C TRP A 131 11.41 -6.54 -2.99
N ILE A 132 12.12 -6.44 -1.88
CA ILE A 132 12.86 -7.53 -1.23
C ILE A 132 12.56 -7.61 0.28
N GLU A 133 12.91 -8.74 0.91
CA GLU A 133 12.79 -8.90 2.36
C GLU A 133 13.80 -8.03 3.12
N HIS A 134 13.33 -7.27 4.11
CA HIS A 134 14.18 -6.47 5.00
C HIS A 134 14.51 -7.16 6.32
N LYS A 135 13.84 -8.28 6.65
CA LYS A 135 13.93 -8.96 7.96
C LYS A 135 15.36 -9.33 8.39
N ASP A 136 16.24 -9.58 7.44
CA ASP A 136 17.62 -10.01 7.68
C ASP A 136 18.64 -8.87 7.47
N MET A 137 18.20 -7.64 7.18
CA MET A 137 19.07 -6.48 7.05
C MET A 137 19.54 -6.01 8.43
N THR A 138 20.79 -5.59 8.50
CA THR A 138 21.27 -4.79 9.62
C THR A 138 20.63 -3.40 9.58
N GLU A 139 20.54 -2.72 10.73
CA GLU A 139 20.03 -1.33 10.76
C GLU A 139 20.79 -0.40 9.78
N ALA A 140 22.10 -0.55 9.68
CA ALA A 140 22.91 0.27 8.78
C ALA A 140 22.55 0.04 7.30
N GLN A 141 22.30 -1.22 6.93
CA GLN A 141 21.84 -1.56 5.56
C GLN A 141 20.44 -1.00 5.30
N GLU A 142 19.52 -1.17 6.24
CA GLU A 142 18.15 -0.70 6.05
C GLU A 142 18.06 0.84 6.02
N ARG A 143 18.87 1.55 6.83
CA ARG A 143 19.01 3.02 6.72
C ARG A 143 19.54 3.45 5.35
N ALA A 144 20.53 2.76 4.83
CA ALA A 144 21.07 3.05 3.49
C ALA A 144 20.03 2.80 2.39
N GLU A 145 19.24 1.72 2.51
CA GLU A 145 18.12 1.40 1.61
C GLU A 145 17.05 2.51 1.65
N ILE A 146 16.66 2.98 2.84
CA ILE A 146 15.66 4.05 3.00
C ILE A 146 16.17 5.35 2.34
N ALA A 147 17.39 5.77 2.64
CA ALA A 147 17.97 6.99 2.09
C ALA A 147 18.09 6.92 0.55
N GLU A 148 18.56 5.79 0.03
CA GLU A 148 18.69 5.58 -1.41
C GLU A 148 17.33 5.48 -2.10
N ALA A 149 16.32 4.85 -1.47
CA ALA A 149 14.94 4.82 -1.97
C ALA A 149 14.40 6.24 -2.18
N ILE A 150 14.57 7.11 -1.19
CA ILE A 150 14.13 8.51 -1.27
C ILE A 150 14.86 9.23 -2.41
N ARG A 151 16.17 9.06 -2.51
CA ARG A 151 16.98 9.70 -3.55
C ARG A 151 16.52 9.26 -4.96
N VAL A 152 16.38 7.95 -5.18
CA VAL A 152 15.98 7.39 -6.49
C VAL A 152 14.53 7.75 -6.82
N HIS A 153 13.62 7.67 -5.85
CA HIS A 153 12.22 8.09 -6.01
C HIS A 153 12.14 9.57 -6.41
N THR A 154 12.85 10.44 -5.68
CA THR A 154 12.87 11.89 -5.98
C THR A 154 13.42 12.18 -7.37
N ALA A 155 14.48 11.49 -7.77
CA ALA A 155 15.04 11.63 -9.11
C ALA A 155 14.08 11.16 -10.22
N ALA A 156 13.30 10.09 -9.97
CA ALA A 156 12.36 9.54 -10.95
C ALA A 156 11.07 10.36 -11.05
N THR A 157 10.52 10.85 -9.92
CA THR A 157 9.21 11.51 -9.88
C THR A 157 9.30 13.04 -9.89
N GLY A 158 10.44 13.61 -9.51
CA GLY A 158 10.65 15.04 -9.34
C GLY A 158 10.29 15.56 -7.94
N SER A 159 9.86 14.71 -7.02
CA SER A 159 9.50 15.09 -5.64
C SER A 159 9.81 13.99 -4.63
N ARG A 160 10.13 14.41 -3.38
CA ARG A 160 10.27 13.49 -2.27
C ARG A 160 8.93 12.80 -1.98
N PRO A 161 8.89 11.48 -1.69
CA PRO A 161 7.65 10.82 -1.28
C PRO A 161 7.19 11.35 0.08
N LEU A 162 5.89 11.58 0.22
CA LEU A 162 5.25 12.01 1.48
C LEU A 162 4.63 10.85 2.26
N GLY A 163 4.48 9.69 1.66
CA GLY A 163 4.05 8.45 2.28
C GLY A 163 5.07 7.34 2.12
N TRP A 164 5.10 6.41 3.07
CA TRP A 164 6.01 5.27 3.05
C TRP A 164 5.29 3.94 3.31
N TYR A 165 5.63 2.94 2.54
CA TYR A 165 5.28 1.54 2.71
C TYR A 165 6.45 0.67 2.27
N THR A 166 6.81 -0.34 3.05
CA THR A 166 7.83 -1.34 2.69
C THR A 166 7.20 -2.67 2.28
N GLY A 167 6.17 -3.10 3.01
CA GLY A 167 5.43 -4.34 2.77
C GLY A 167 6.15 -5.60 3.23
N ARG A 168 7.46 -5.70 2.99
CA ARG A 168 8.34 -6.80 3.43
C ARG A 168 9.30 -6.31 4.52
N SER A 169 8.75 -5.59 5.51
CA SER A 169 9.47 -4.83 6.53
C SER A 169 10.19 -5.70 7.56
N SER A 170 11.22 -5.14 8.18
CA SER A 170 11.83 -5.63 9.42
C SER A 170 11.11 -5.08 10.65
N ILE A 171 11.50 -5.54 11.83
CA ILE A 171 11.03 -4.96 13.11
C ILE A 171 11.53 -3.52 13.30
N ASN A 172 12.56 -3.09 12.59
CA ASN A 172 13.17 -1.77 12.70
C ASN A 172 12.58 -0.76 11.72
N THR A 173 11.96 -1.21 10.64
CA THR A 173 11.56 -0.37 9.49
C THR A 173 10.82 0.89 9.91
N ASN A 174 9.73 0.76 10.66
CA ASN A 174 8.92 1.93 11.03
C ASN A 174 9.73 2.94 11.86
N ARG A 175 10.55 2.48 12.79
CA ARG A 175 11.43 3.34 13.59
C ARG A 175 12.44 4.06 12.69
N LEU A 176 13.11 3.34 11.81
CA LEU A 176 14.13 3.89 10.91
C LEU A 176 13.54 4.93 9.94
N VAL A 177 12.36 4.67 9.40
CA VAL A 177 11.65 5.61 8.53
C VAL A 177 11.20 6.86 9.30
N MET A 178 10.76 6.71 10.55
CA MET A 178 10.45 7.86 11.42
C MET A 178 11.68 8.71 11.73
N GLU A 179 12.82 8.07 11.96
CA GLU A 179 14.11 8.75 12.22
C GLU A 179 14.63 9.49 10.99
N GLU A 180 14.47 8.94 9.78
CA GLU A 180 14.74 9.63 8.52
C GLU A 180 13.84 10.86 8.35
N GLY A 181 12.57 10.75 8.73
CA GLY A 181 11.61 11.86 8.77
C GLY A 181 11.10 12.33 7.42
N GLY A 182 10.33 13.42 7.42
CA GLY A 182 9.79 14.06 6.23
C GLY A 182 8.58 13.33 5.59
N PHE A 183 8.03 12.31 6.25
CA PHE A 183 6.82 11.61 5.81
C PHE A 183 5.59 12.12 6.57
N LEU A 184 4.48 12.30 5.87
CA LEU A 184 3.18 12.62 6.47
C LEU A 184 2.52 11.37 7.03
N TYR A 185 2.77 10.20 6.44
CA TYR A 185 2.21 8.93 6.89
C TYR A 185 3.11 7.73 6.60
N LEU A 186 2.96 6.69 7.42
CA LEU A 186 3.49 5.35 7.20
C LEU A 186 2.34 4.38 6.96
N SER A 187 2.60 3.27 6.27
CA SER A 187 1.56 2.28 5.92
C SER A 187 1.91 0.83 6.26
N ASP A 188 3.07 0.56 6.85
CA ASP A 188 3.47 -0.78 7.29
C ASP A 188 2.71 -1.19 8.57
N SER A 189 1.40 -1.28 8.44
CA SER A 189 0.48 -1.77 9.45
C SER A 189 -0.83 -2.25 8.83
N TYR A 190 -1.47 -3.22 9.47
CA TYR A 190 -2.76 -3.81 9.10
C TYR A 190 -3.69 -3.86 10.32
N ALA A 191 -3.47 -2.96 11.29
CA ALA A 191 -3.97 -3.16 12.65
C ALA A 191 -5.29 -2.45 12.96
N ASP A 192 -5.80 -1.61 12.05
CA ASP A 192 -7.02 -0.82 12.31
C ASP A 192 -7.74 -0.43 11.01
N ASP A 193 -9.03 -0.08 11.13
CA ASP A 193 -9.85 0.48 10.05
C ASP A 193 -9.82 2.02 10.01
N LEU A 194 -9.00 2.64 10.86
CA LEU A 194 -8.77 4.09 10.92
C LEU A 194 -7.27 4.40 11.03
N PRO A 195 -6.82 5.56 10.54
CA PRO A 195 -5.48 6.03 10.84
C PRO A 195 -5.29 6.22 12.34
N TYR A 196 -4.07 6.02 12.81
CA TYR A 196 -3.73 6.22 14.22
C TYR A 196 -2.31 6.78 14.37
N TRP A 197 -2.04 7.37 15.53
CA TRP A 197 -0.75 7.95 15.84
C TRP A 197 0.13 6.97 16.60
N VAL A 198 1.41 6.93 16.21
CA VAL A 198 2.47 6.29 16.98
C VAL A 198 3.49 7.33 17.41
N ARG A 199 4.29 7.02 18.43
CA ARG A 199 5.38 7.86 18.92
C ARG A 199 6.66 7.04 18.99
N GLY A 200 7.75 7.58 18.48
CA GLY A 200 9.11 7.08 18.64
C GLY A 200 10.02 8.17 19.19
N ALA A 201 11.32 7.89 19.31
CA ALA A 201 12.31 8.86 19.78
C ALA A 201 12.37 10.14 18.92
N SER A 202 12.12 10.01 17.61
CA SER A 202 12.09 11.12 16.64
C SER A 202 10.79 11.95 16.67
N GLY A 203 9.80 11.56 17.45
CA GLY A 203 8.52 12.28 17.55
C GLY A 203 7.30 11.41 17.25
N LYS A 204 6.22 12.04 16.80
CA LYS A 204 4.96 11.40 16.48
C LYS A 204 4.81 11.21 14.97
N GLN A 205 4.22 10.08 14.57
CA GLN A 205 4.00 9.75 13.19
C GLN A 205 2.58 9.19 12.98
N LEU A 206 1.93 9.61 11.90
CA LEU A 206 0.65 9.05 11.49
C LEU A 206 0.89 7.72 10.77
N VAL A 207 0.15 6.70 11.19
CA VAL A 207 0.04 5.41 10.50
C VAL A 207 -1.33 5.35 9.84
N ILE A 208 -1.35 5.11 8.54
CA ILE A 208 -2.56 4.79 7.79
C ILE A 208 -2.47 3.30 7.46
N PRO A 209 -3.24 2.44 8.12
CA PRO A 209 -3.18 1.00 7.87
C PRO A 209 -3.44 0.64 6.41
N TYR A 210 -2.76 -0.39 5.93
CA TYR A 210 -2.99 -0.99 4.62
C TYR A 210 -3.87 -2.23 4.75
N THR A 211 -3.93 -3.09 3.74
CA THR A 211 -4.80 -4.26 3.72
C THR A 211 -4.10 -5.51 3.19
N LEU A 212 -4.44 -6.66 3.79
CA LEU A 212 -4.04 -7.99 3.31
C LEU A 212 -5.22 -8.79 2.78
N ASP A 213 -6.43 -8.48 3.20
CA ASP A 213 -7.66 -9.21 2.85
C ASP A 213 -8.37 -8.60 1.64
N ALA A 214 -8.59 -7.28 1.60
CA ALA A 214 -9.11 -6.57 0.43
C ALA A 214 -7.99 -6.26 -0.58
N ASN A 215 -7.23 -7.29 -0.95
CA ASN A 215 -6.01 -7.18 -1.74
C ASN A 215 -5.97 -8.30 -2.80
N ASP A 216 -5.63 -7.93 -4.04
CA ASP A 216 -5.58 -8.86 -5.16
C ASP A 216 -4.47 -9.92 -5.06
N MET A 217 -3.52 -9.75 -4.12
CA MET A 217 -2.53 -10.78 -3.81
C MET A 217 -3.18 -12.11 -3.43
N ARG A 218 -4.42 -12.09 -2.98
CA ARG A 218 -5.18 -13.29 -2.63
C ARG A 218 -5.57 -14.14 -3.84
N PHE A 219 -5.47 -13.65 -5.07
CA PHE A 219 -5.62 -14.49 -6.27
C PHE A 219 -4.55 -15.58 -6.37
N ILE A 220 -3.39 -15.35 -5.77
CA ILE A 220 -2.26 -16.28 -5.81
C ILE A 220 -2.04 -17.01 -4.50
N ASN A 221 -2.91 -16.80 -3.53
CA ASN A 221 -2.93 -17.56 -2.29
C ASN A 221 -3.82 -18.80 -2.50
N PRO A 222 -3.40 -20.03 -2.12
CA PRO A 222 -4.19 -21.25 -2.28
C PRO A 222 -5.61 -21.19 -1.69
N GLN A 223 -5.84 -20.36 -0.69
CA GLN A 223 -7.15 -20.14 -0.06
C GLN A 223 -7.75 -18.75 -0.41
N GLY A 224 -7.28 -18.15 -1.48
CA GLY A 224 -7.72 -16.83 -1.90
C GLY A 224 -8.80 -16.87 -2.97
N PHE A 225 -8.80 -15.86 -3.84
CA PHE A 225 -9.78 -15.72 -4.91
C PHE A 225 -9.41 -16.57 -6.13
N ALA A 226 -10.32 -17.42 -6.59
CA ALA A 226 -10.12 -18.17 -7.82
C ALA A 226 -10.52 -17.36 -9.07
N GLU A 227 -11.47 -16.43 -8.93
CA GLU A 227 -12.02 -15.66 -10.06
C GLU A 227 -12.41 -14.23 -9.66
N GLY A 228 -12.63 -13.37 -10.66
CA GLY A 228 -12.98 -11.98 -10.45
C GLY A 228 -14.31 -11.76 -9.71
N GLU A 229 -15.26 -12.70 -9.78
CA GLU A 229 -16.51 -12.62 -9.00
C GLU A 229 -16.27 -12.73 -7.50
N GLN A 230 -15.41 -13.65 -7.06
CA GLN A 230 -15.08 -13.80 -5.65
C GLN A 230 -14.38 -12.54 -5.11
N PHE A 231 -13.50 -11.93 -5.90
CA PHE A 231 -12.88 -10.66 -5.53
C PHE A 231 -13.91 -9.54 -5.42
N TYR A 232 -14.80 -9.41 -6.40
CA TYR A 232 -15.90 -8.45 -6.35
C TYR A 232 -16.79 -8.64 -5.12
N THR A 233 -17.25 -9.87 -4.87
CA THR A 233 -18.14 -10.18 -3.75
C THR A 233 -17.48 -9.86 -2.42
N TYR A 234 -16.20 -10.24 -2.24
CA TYR A 234 -15.46 -9.92 -1.03
C TYR A 234 -15.34 -8.40 -0.78
N LEU A 235 -14.95 -7.65 -1.80
CA LEU A 235 -14.84 -6.19 -1.70
C LEU A 235 -16.19 -5.54 -1.43
N LYS A 236 -17.24 -6.02 -2.07
CA LYS A 236 -18.62 -5.55 -1.88
C LYS A 236 -19.08 -5.77 -0.45
N ASP A 237 -18.92 -6.99 0.07
CA ASP A 237 -19.37 -7.33 1.42
C ASP A 237 -18.60 -6.55 2.49
N ALA A 238 -17.27 -6.38 2.33
CA ALA A 238 -16.45 -5.53 3.19
C ALA A 238 -16.94 -4.06 3.16
N PHE A 239 -17.21 -3.54 1.96
CA PHE A 239 -17.77 -2.20 1.80
C PHE A 239 -19.13 -2.06 2.46
N ASP A 240 -20.05 -3.01 2.27
CA ASP A 240 -21.41 -2.96 2.82
C ASP A 240 -21.42 -2.95 4.36
N VAL A 241 -20.54 -3.75 4.99
CA VAL A 241 -20.37 -3.74 6.45
C VAL A 241 -19.87 -2.37 6.92
N LEU A 242 -18.78 -1.87 6.35
CA LEU A 242 -18.20 -0.57 6.75
C LEU A 242 -19.15 0.60 6.44
N TYR A 243 -19.89 0.52 5.35
CA TYR A 243 -20.88 1.54 5.00
C TYR A 243 -22.07 1.56 5.97
N ALA A 244 -22.53 0.39 6.44
CA ALA A 244 -23.57 0.28 7.45
C ALA A 244 -23.08 0.81 8.81
N GLU A 245 -21.89 0.39 9.27
CA GLU A 245 -21.26 0.90 10.50
C GLU A 245 -21.04 2.42 10.45
N GLY A 246 -20.75 2.94 9.27
CA GLY A 246 -20.49 4.35 9.01
C GLY A 246 -21.69 5.29 9.24
N GLU A 247 -22.87 4.79 9.57
CA GLU A 247 -23.98 5.62 10.05
C GLU A 247 -23.62 6.32 11.37
N SER A 248 -22.93 5.61 12.27
CA SER A 248 -22.53 6.11 13.59
C SER A 248 -21.01 6.16 13.80
N ALA A 249 -20.26 5.29 13.14
CA ALA A 249 -18.81 5.13 13.32
C ALA A 249 -18.08 4.96 11.95
N PRO A 250 -17.95 6.04 11.17
CA PRO A 250 -17.30 5.97 9.85
C PRO A 250 -15.90 5.39 9.93
N LYS A 251 -15.51 4.64 8.89
CA LYS A 251 -14.22 3.97 8.77
C LYS A 251 -13.56 4.29 7.43
N MET A 252 -12.39 3.72 7.19
CA MET A 252 -11.78 3.66 5.86
C MET A 252 -11.68 2.21 5.39
N MET A 253 -11.65 2.04 4.08
CA MET A 253 -11.40 0.78 3.40
C MET A 253 -10.23 0.96 2.45
N SER A 254 -9.20 0.14 2.59
CA SER A 254 -8.09 0.06 1.64
C SER A 254 -8.33 -1.07 0.65
N VAL A 255 -8.07 -0.82 -0.64
CA VAL A 255 -8.07 -1.87 -1.69
C VAL A 255 -6.68 -1.92 -2.32
N GLY A 256 -6.01 -3.06 -2.17
CA GLY A 256 -4.66 -3.29 -2.69
C GLY A 256 -4.68 -3.97 -4.06
N LEU A 257 -3.95 -3.41 -5.01
CA LEU A 257 -3.89 -3.87 -6.40
C LEU A 257 -2.44 -3.96 -6.86
N HIS A 258 -2.11 -5.02 -7.61
CA HIS A 258 -0.80 -5.19 -8.25
C HIS A 258 -0.98 -5.24 -9.77
N CYS A 259 -0.11 -4.54 -10.50
CA CYS A 259 -0.24 -4.43 -11.94
C CYS A 259 -0.25 -5.79 -12.65
N ARG A 260 0.59 -6.73 -12.20
CA ARG A 260 0.64 -8.10 -12.72
C ARG A 260 -0.53 -8.98 -12.32
N LEU A 261 -1.30 -8.63 -11.26
CA LEU A 261 -2.44 -9.41 -10.74
C LEU A 261 -3.78 -8.83 -11.18
N ALA A 262 -4.28 -7.76 -10.56
CA ALA A 262 -5.55 -7.14 -10.94
C ALA A 262 -5.52 -6.57 -12.36
N GLY A 263 -4.34 -6.29 -12.91
CA GLY A 263 -4.18 -5.93 -14.31
C GLY A 263 -4.52 -7.05 -15.31
N ARG A 264 -4.69 -8.32 -14.89
CA ARG A 264 -5.17 -9.41 -15.76
C ARG A 264 -6.66 -9.22 -16.08
N PRO A 265 -7.12 -9.44 -17.34
CA PRO A 265 -8.48 -9.10 -17.77
C PRO A 265 -9.58 -9.71 -16.90
N GLY A 266 -9.49 -10.98 -16.57
CA GLY A 266 -10.50 -11.67 -15.77
C GLY A 266 -10.59 -11.13 -14.35
N ARG A 267 -9.46 -10.75 -13.74
CA ARG A 267 -9.40 -10.14 -12.40
C ARG A 267 -9.85 -8.68 -12.42
N ALA A 268 -9.44 -7.92 -13.43
CA ALA A 268 -9.87 -6.55 -13.66
C ALA A 268 -11.40 -6.41 -13.76
N ALA A 269 -12.09 -7.41 -14.31
CA ALA A 269 -13.54 -7.42 -14.37
C ALA A 269 -14.22 -7.36 -13.01
N GLY A 270 -13.65 -8.03 -11.99
CA GLY A 270 -14.12 -7.93 -10.59
C GLY A 270 -13.94 -6.54 -10.01
N LEU A 271 -12.77 -5.94 -10.23
CA LEU A 271 -12.48 -4.56 -9.83
C LEU A 271 -13.46 -3.57 -10.48
N ILE A 272 -13.68 -3.67 -11.79
CA ILE A 272 -14.60 -2.79 -12.52
C ILE A 272 -16.00 -2.86 -11.90
N ARG A 273 -16.53 -4.06 -11.63
CA ARG A 273 -17.84 -4.22 -10.98
C ARG A 273 -17.90 -3.56 -9.60
N PHE A 274 -16.81 -3.66 -8.84
CA PHE A 274 -16.73 -3.03 -7.51
C PHE A 274 -16.72 -1.50 -7.61
N LEU A 275 -15.95 -0.93 -8.52
CA LEU A 275 -15.93 0.52 -8.76
C LEU A 275 -17.31 1.04 -9.19
N ASP A 276 -18.00 0.33 -10.09
CA ASP A 276 -19.34 0.67 -10.54
C ASP A 276 -20.40 0.49 -9.42
N TYR A 277 -20.14 -0.43 -8.48
CA TYR A 277 -20.98 -0.65 -7.31
C TYR A 277 -20.89 0.52 -6.32
N ILE A 278 -19.69 0.86 -5.87
CA ILE A 278 -19.50 1.98 -4.92
C ILE A 278 -19.94 3.32 -5.49
N GLY A 279 -19.77 3.51 -6.79
CA GLY A 279 -20.19 4.74 -7.50
C GLY A 279 -21.70 5.01 -7.43
N LYS A 280 -22.53 4.01 -7.08
CA LYS A 280 -23.99 4.17 -6.89
C LYS A 280 -24.35 4.62 -5.47
N HIS A 281 -23.39 4.63 -4.53
CA HIS A 281 -23.64 4.97 -3.13
C HIS A 281 -23.34 6.44 -2.87
N LYS A 282 -24.22 7.10 -2.12
CA LYS A 282 -23.99 8.45 -1.59
C LYS A 282 -23.12 8.37 -0.33
N ARG A 283 -22.51 9.49 0.04
CA ARG A 283 -21.70 9.56 1.28
C ARG A 283 -20.54 8.54 1.29
N VAL A 284 -19.90 8.34 0.14
CA VAL A 284 -18.63 7.63 -0.04
C VAL A 284 -17.59 8.66 -0.45
N TRP A 285 -16.48 8.68 0.25
CA TRP A 285 -15.32 9.50 -0.13
C TRP A 285 -14.27 8.58 -0.72
N VAL A 286 -13.78 8.91 -1.92
CA VAL A 286 -12.69 8.16 -2.57
C VAL A 286 -11.45 9.06 -2.61
N PRO A 287 -10.57 9.02 -1.60
CA PRO A 287 -9.34 9.81 -1.53
C PRO A 287 -8.11 9.05 -1.99
N THR A 288 -7.00 9.79 -2.18
CA THR A 288 -5.65 9.24 -2.04
C THR A 288 -5.30 9.06 -0.56
N ARG A 289 -4.26 8.28 -0.27
CA ARG A 289 -3.74 8.15 1.12
C ARG A 289 -3.16 9.47 1.62
N LEU A 290 -2.56 10.26 0.74
CA LEU A 290 -2.07 11.60 1.06
C LEU A 290 -3.22 12.51 1.52
N GLN A 291 -4.37 12.46 0.85
CA GLN A 291 -5.56 13.22 1.25
C GLN A 291 -6.11 12.77 2.61
N ILE A 292 -6.08 11.46 2.90
CA ILE A 292 -6.42 10.94 4.24
C ILE A 292 -5.43 11.48 5.28
N ALA A 293 -4.13 11.45 5.00
CA ALA A 293 -3.11 11.97 5.90
C ALA A 293 -3.34 13.45 6.20
N GLN A 294 -3.51 14.28 5.17
CA GLN A 294 -3.76 15.71 5.32
C GLN A 294 -5.01 15.97 6.16
N HIS A 295 -6.12 15.27 5.85
CA HIS A 295 -7.35 15.38 6.62
C HIS A 295 -7.15 15.02 8.10
N TRP A 296 -6.38 13.94 8.38
CA TRP A 296 -6.13 13.49 9.74
C TRP A 296 -5.23 14.47 10.53
N HIS A 297 -4.23 15.02 9.87
CA HIS A 297 -3.39 16.08 10.46
C HIS A 297 -4.21 17.35 10.77
N ASP A 298 -5.13 17.73 9.89
CA ASP A 298 -5.92 18.95 10.06
C ASP A 298 -7.02 18.80 11.11
N LYS A 299 -7.70 17.67 11.17
CA LYS A 299 -8.90 17.47 11.99
C LYS A 299 -8.66 16.69 13.27
N LEU A 300 -7.70 15.78 13.26
CA LEU A 300 -7.54 14.76 14.30
C LEU A 300 -6.11 14.75 14.91
N ALA A 301 -5.33 15.83 14.71
CA ALA A 301 -4.01 15.96 15.29
C ALA A 301 -4.01 15.87 16.85
N HIS A 302 -5.11 16.24 17.50
CA HIS A 302 -5.25 16.15 18.95
C HIS A 302 -5.15 14.72 19.47
N LEU A 303 -5.56 13.70 18.67
CA LEU A 303 -5.42 12.28 19.01
C LEU A 303 -3.96 11.83 19.13
N ALA A 304 -3.02 12.61 18.61
CA ALA A 304 -1.60 12.32 18.77
C ALA A 304 -1.13 12.45 20.25
N ALA A 305 -1.94 13.01 21.16
CA ALA A 305 -1.64 13.02 22.58
C ALA A 305 -1.56 11.58 23.15
N ASP A 306 -2.43 10.69 22.67
CA ASP A 306 -2.56 9.30 23.10
C ASP A 306 -1.78 8.32 22.22
N ALA A 307 -0.81 8.82 21.42
CA ALA A 307 -0.01 8.02 20.49
C ALA A 307 0.71 6.87 21.22
N PHE A 308 0.57 5.65 20.66
CA PHE A 308 1.27 4.49 21.21
C PHE A 308 2.77 4.60 20.95
N GLU A 309 3.57 4.31 21.98
CA GLU A 309 5.02 4.37 21.90
C GLU A 309 5.59 3.11 21.26
N ILE A 310 6.26 3.27 20.13
CA ILE A 310 7.00 2.21 19.45
C ILE A 310 8.48 2.32 19.82
N GLY A 311 9.09 1.16 20.14
CA GLY A 311 10.50 1.07 20.55
C GLY A 311 11.45 1.13 19.37
#